data_c8657b4a9fb50fefc39a7a1631657004
#
_entry.id   c8657b4a9fb50fefc39a7a1631657004
#
_cell.length_a   1.000
_cell.length_b   1.000
_cell.length_c   1.000
_cell.angle_alpha   90.00
_cell.angle_beta   90.00
_cell.angle_gamma   90.00
#
_symmetry.space_group_name_H-M   'P 1'
#
loop_
_entity.id
_entity.type
_entity.pdbx_description
1 polymer ?
#
loop_
_entity_poly.entity_id
_entity_poly.type
_entity_poly.pdbx_seq_one_letter_code
_entity_poly.pdbx_strand_id
1 'polypeptide(L)'
;MNIFSNEEKKVKSCPVCLSLQPKPFIKIQALQYWTCPICEVKFLSPNHWLSKKDEYEFYLTHENDADNLGYRKFVSKLLEPLLEKLSKKTAGLDYGCGPSSALAKMFVEHGFKITLYDPFFYPAKDVLNFKYDFITCSEVVEHFHYPAKEFNKLNS
;
A
#
# COMPACT_ATOMS: atom_id res chain seq x y z
N MET A 1 42.12 2.87 11.67
CA MET A 1 40.89 3.62 11.94
C MET A 1 39.72 2.83 11.41
N ASN A 2 39.04 2.08 12.29
CA ASN A 2 37.82 1.32 11.97
C ASN A 2 36.66 2.31 11.97
N ILE A 3 36.11 2.58 10.82
CA ILE A 3 34.90 3.39 10.68
C ILE A 3 33.87 2.53 9.94
N PHE A 4 32.69 2.41 10.62
CA PHE A 4 31.46 1.74 10.18
C PHE A 4 31.34 0.23 10.49
N SER A 5 31.23 -0.10 11.78
CA SER A 5 30.35 -1.16 12.20
C SER A 5 28.90 -0.63 12.16
N ASN A 6 28.28 -0.58 10.97
CA ASN A 6 26.85 -0.52 10.86
C ASN A 6 26.33 -1.91 11.32
N GLU A 7 26.08 -2.07 12.61
CA GLU A 7 25.29 -3.19 13.11
C GLU A 7 23.92 -3.10 12.45
N GLU A 8 23.71 -3.91 11.42
CA GLU A 8 22.39 -4.09 10.81
C GLU A 8 21.45 -4.51 11.96
N LYS A 9 20.57 -3.60 12.38
CA LYS A 9 19.60 -3.90 13.44
C LYS A 9 18.81 -5.12 13.02
N LYS A 10 19.03 -6.23 13.74
CA LYS A 10 18.36 -7.50 13.46
C LYS A 10 16.86 -7.30 13.49
N VAL A 11 16.17 -7.69 12.40
CA VAL A 11 14.71 -7.66 12.32
C VAL A 11 14.15 -8.61 13.37
N LYS A 12 13.37 -8.09 14.33
CA LYS A 12 12.87 -8.85 15.48
C LYS A 12 11.64 -9.68 15.14
N SER A 13 10.76 -9.15 14.29
CA SER A 13 9.47 -9.79 13.97
C SER A 13 9.08 -9.58 12.53
N CYS A 14 8.25 -10.48 12.02
CA CYS A 14 7.59 -10.34 10.74
C CYS A 14 6.60 -9.17 10.77
N PRO A 15 6.62 -8.25 9.79
CA PRO A 15 5.71 -7.11 9.78
C PRO A 15 4.25 -7.47 9.46
N VAL A 16 4.02 -8.68 8.92
CA VAL A 16 2.68 -9.18 8.53
C VAL A 16 2.07 -10.06 9.62
N CYS A 17 2.69 -11.21 9.94
CA CYS A 17 2.12 -12.16 10.91
C CYS A 17 2.67 -12.02 12.32
N LEU A 18 3.58 -11.08 12.57
CA LEU A 18 4.21 -10.75 13.85
C LEU A 18 5.05 -11.87 14.48
N SER A 19 5.27 -12.98 13.79
CA SER A 19 6.14 -14.07 14.28
C SER A 19 7.57 -13.57 14.52
N LEU A 20 8.28 -14.17 15.50
CA LEU A 20 9.63 -13.77 15.90
C LEU A 20 10.74 -14.51 15.13
N GLN A 21 10.44 -15.04 13.94
CA GLN A 21 11.35 -15.92 13.21
C GLN A 21 11.75 -15.43 11.80
N PRO A 22 11.78 -14.14 11.48
CA PRO A 22 12.27 -13.73 10.17
C PRO A 22 13.74 -14.14 9.99
N LYS A 23 14.09 -14.50 8.75
CA LYS A 23 15.45 -14.89 8.35
C LYS A 23 15.93 -13.99 7.21
N PRO A 24 17.22 -13.69 7.12
CA PRO A 24 17.78 -13.05 5.93
C PRO A 24 17.41 -13.86 4.68
N PHE A 25 16.96 -13.20 3.63
CA PHE A 25 16.58 -13.85 2.38
C PHE A 25 17.59 -13.57 1.28
N ILE A 26 17.71 -12.33 0.85
CA ILE A 26 18.62 -11.93 -0.22
C ILE A 26 19.06 -10.47 -0.03
N LYS A 27 20.25 -10.17 -0.50
CA LYS A 27 20.72 -8.78 -0.62
C LYS A 27 20.78 -8.41 -2.09
N ILE A 28 20.09 -7.34 -2.48
CA ILE A 28 20.09 -6.79 -3.83
C ILE A 28 20.71 -5.41 -3.75
N GLN A 29 21.88 -5.24 -4.36
CA GLN A 29 22.73 -4.07 -4.19
C GLN A 29 23.05 -3.82 -2.70
N ALA A 30 22.59 -2.70 -2.12
CA ALA A 30 22.75 -2.38 -0.69
C ALA A 30 21.52 -2.76 0.16
N LEU A 31 20.43 -3.23 -0.46
CA LEU A 31 19.14 -3.48 0.19
C LEU A 31 19.06 -4.91 0.70
N GLN A 32 18.87 -5.09 2.01
CA GLN A 32 18.67 -6.39 2.63
C GLN A 32 17.18 -6.73 2.69
N TYR A 33 16.80 -7.86 2.10
CA TYR A 33 15.46 -8.45 2.21
C TYR A 33 15.45 -9.61 3.19
N TRP A 34 14.31 -9.77 3.86
CA TRP A 34 14.03 -10.81 4.83
C TRP A 34 12.87 -11.67 4.36
N THR A 35 12.78 -12.89 4.87
CA THR A 35 11.62 -13.77 4.68
C THR A 35 11.10 -14.27 6.01
N CYS A 36 9.80 -14.46 6.11
CA CYS A 36 9.15 -15.10 7.25
C CYS A 36 8.85 -16.56 6.91
N PRO A 37 9.35 -17.55 7.69
CA PRO A 37 9.07 -18.96 7.42
C PRO A 37 7.64 -19.39 7.79
N ILE A 38 6.86 -18.51 8.46
CA ILE A 38 5.50 -18.82 8.91
C ILE A 38 4.47 -18.41 7.86
N CYS A 39 4.55 -17.16 7.34
CA CYS A 39 3.60 -16.64 6.35
C CYS A 39 4.24 -16.42 4.97
N GLU A 40 5.51 -16.80 4.81
CA GLU A 40 6.28 -16.77 3.55
C GLU A 40 6.47 -15.38 2.92
N VAL A 41 6.02 -14.31 3.59
CA VAL A 41 6.23 -12.96 3.10
C VAL A 41 7.72 -12.65 2.96
N LYS A 42 8.06 -11.94 1.90
CA LYS A 42 9.38 -11.33 1.69
C LYS A 42 9.24 -9.83 1.86
N PHE A 43 10.13 -9.20 2.62
CA PHE A 43 10.03 -7.79 2.94
C PHE A 43 11.40 -7.14 3.08
N LEU A 44 11.45 -5.85 2.77
CA LEU A 44 12.63 -5.02 2.91
C LEU A 44 12.93 -4.77 4.39
N SER A 45 14.22 -4.83 4.76
CA SER A 45 14.64 -4.48 6.11
C SER A 45 14.19 -3.06 6.48
N PRO A 46 13.62 -2.84 7.68
CA PRO A 46 13.21 -1.51 8.14
C PRO A 46 14.31 -0.44 8.12
N ASN A 47 15.58 -0.87 8.13
CA ASN A 47 16.72 0.04 8.04
C ASN A 47 16.82 0.77 6.69
N HIS A 48 16.12 0.25 5.68
CA HIS A 48 16.13 0.78 4.32
C HIS A 48 14.81 1.48 3.95
N TRP A 49 13.87 1.63 4.91
CA TRP A 49 12.64 2.38 4.65
C TRP A 49 12.96 3.85 4.45
N LEU A 50 12.26 4.46 3.53
CA LEU A 50 12.35 5.89 3.30
C LEU A 50 11.82 6.67 4.52
N SER A 51 12.33 7.86 4.72
CA SER A 51 11.67 8.80 5.65
C SER A 51 10.33 9.24 5.04
N LYS A 52 9.39 9.70 5.89
CA LYS A 52 8.10 10.22 5.38
C LYS A 52 8.26 11.35 4.36
N LYS A 53 9.31 12.15 4.49
CA LYS A 53 9.60 13.23 3.56
C LYS A 53 10.06 12.67 2.21
N ASP A 54 11.02 11.73 2.23
CA ASP A 54 11.56 11.13 0.99
C ASP A 54 10.49 10.29 0.29
N GLU A 55 9.62 9.61 1.05
CA GLU A 55 8.48 8.86 0.54
C GLU A 55 7.48 9.79 -0.16
N TYR A 56 7.13 10.91 0.45
CA TYR A 56 6.27 11.92 -0.16
C TYR A 56 6.87 12.49 -1.45
N GLU A 57 8.15 12.87 -1.42
CA GLU A 57 8.87 13.39 -2.60
C GLU A 57 8.91 12.35 -3.72
N PHE A 58 9.11 11.07 -3.37
CA PHE A 58 9.07 9.97 -4.33
C PHE A 58 7.69 9.83 -4.99
N TYR A 59 6.59 9.89 -4.23
CA TYR A 59 5.24 9.80 -4.78
C TYR A 59 4.87 10.98 -5.67
N LEU A 60 5.44 12.17 -5.45
CA LEU A 60 5.25 13.31 -6.34
C LEU A 60 5.89 13.11 -7.74
N THR A 61 6.83 12.18 -7.88
CA THR A 61 7.43 11.84 -9.18
C THR A 61 6.58 10.88 -10.02
N HIS A 62 5.54 10.28 -9.44
CA HIS A 62 4.65 9.37 -10.15
C HIS A 62 3.66 10.14 -11.02
N GLU A 63 3.69 9.88 -12.31
CA GLU A 63 2.72 10.42 -13.28
C GLU A 63 1.39 9.64 -13.20
N ASN A 64 0.63 9.83 -12.12
CA ASN A 64 -0.67 9.21 -11.91
C ASN A 64 -1.79 10.11 -12.46
N ASP A 65 -1.73 10.43 -13.75
CA ASP A 65 -2.83 11.13 -14.42
C ASP A 65 -4.02 10.18 -14.57
N ALA A 66 -5.15 10.54 -13.94
CA ALA A 66 -6.38 9.76 -13.97
C ALA A 66 -6.99 9.64 -15.38
N ASP A 67 -6.56 10.44 -16.32
CA ASP A 67 -6.98 10.41 -17.72
C ASP A 67 -5.98 9.70 -18.64
N ASN A 68 -4.80 9.32 -18.13
CA ASN A 68 -3.82 8.55 -18.91
C ASN A 68 -4.38 7.18 -19.28
N LEU A 69 -4.53 6.93 -20.59
CA LEU A 69 -5.13 5.69 -21.11
C LEU A 69 -4.35 4.43 -20.73
N GLY A 70 -3.02 4.51 -20.67
CA GLY A 70 -2.17 3.39 -20.26
C GLY A 70 -2.39 3.02 -18.81
N TYR A 71 -2.45 4.02 -17.93
CA TYR A 71 -2.69 3.80 -16.51
C TYR A 71 -4.12 3.33 -16.24
N ARG A 72 -5.12 3.88 -16.93
CA ARG A 72 -6.51 3.39 -16.87
C ARG A 72 -6.62 1.93 -17.31
N LYS A 73 -5.93 1.54 -18.39
CA LYS A 73 -5.85 0.13 -18.82
C LYS A 73 -5.17 -0.77 -17.77
N PHE A 74 -4.19 -0.25 -17.06
CA PHE A 74 -3.53 -1.00 -15.97
C PHE A 74 -4.49 -1.25 -14.82
N VAL A 75 -5.16 -0.22 -14.30
CA VAL A 75 -6.09 -0.35 -13.16
C VAL A 75 -7.41 -1.03 -13.54
N SER A 76 -7.78 -1.10 -14.84
CA SER A 76 -8.97 -1.83 -15.29
C SER A 76 -8.90 -3.33 -14.97
N LYS A 77 -7.70 -3.89 -14.86
CA LYS A 77 -7.49 -5.29 -14.42
C LYS A 77 -8.06 -5.58 -13.02
N LEU A 78 -8.11 -4.57 -12.16
CA LEU A 78 -8.75 -4.65 -10.84
C LEU A 78 -10.23 -4.26 -10.94
N LEU A 79 -10.53 -3.20 -11.69
CA LEU A 79 -11.88 -2.65 -11.80
C LEU A 79 -12.86 -3.65 -12.42
N GLU A 80 -12.54 -4.20 -13.59
CA GLU A 80 -13.47 -5.05 -14.37
C GLU A 80 -14.02 -6.24 -13.55
N PRO A 81 -13.19 -7.08 -12.89
CA PRO A 81 -13.72 -8.16 -12.07
C PRO A 81 -14.50 -7.70 -10.83
N LEU A 82 -14.23 -6.49 -10.32
CA LEU A 82 -15.01 -5.92 -9.23
C LEU A 82 -16.39 -5.45 -9.67
N LEU A 83 -16.50 -4.84 -10.86
CA LEU A 83 -17.79 -4.41 -11.42
C LEU A 83 -18.78 -5.56 -11.58
N GLU A 84 -18.29 -6.78 -11.89
CA GLU A 84 -19.12 -7.98 -12.00
C GLU A 84 -19.67 -8.47 -10.64
N LYS A 85 -18.98 -8.14 -9.53
CA LYS A 85 -19.31 -8.62 -8.18
C LYS A 85 -20.07 -7.59 -7.34
N LEU A 86 -19.92 -6.32 -7.66
CA LEU A 86 -20.46 -5.24 -6.86
C LEU A 86 -21.82 -4.77 -7.39
N SER A 87 -22.74 -4.50 -6.48
CA SER A 87 -23.99 -3.82 -6.82
C SER A 87 -23.75 -2.31 -6.89
N LYS A 88 -24.42 -1.59 -7.80
CA LYS A 88 -24.27 -0.12 -7.96
C LYS A 88 -24.68 0.71 -6.75
N LYS A 89 -25.29 0.09 -5.73
CA LYS A 89 -25.66 0.76 -4.47
C LYS A 89 -24.55 0.71 -3.43
N THR A 90 -23.47 -0.01 -3.69
CA THR A 90 -22.35 -0.17 -2.77
C THR A 90 -21.46 1.09 -2.73
N ALA A 91 -20.93 1.38 -1.55
CA ALA A 91 -19.96 2.45 -1.32
C ALA A 91 -18.57 1.86 -1.06
N GLY A 92 -17.56 2.38 -1.74
CA GLY A 92 -16.18 1.94 -1.61
C GLY A 92 -15.26 2.96 -0.98
N LEU A 93 -14.15 2.46 -0.44
CA LEU A 93 -13.00 3.25 -0.04
C LEU A 93 -11.82 2.90 -0.94
N ASP A 94 -11.20 3.91 -1.55
CA ASP A 94 -9.91 3.76 -2.22
C ASP A 94 -8.81 4.21 -1.24
N TYR A 95 -8.13 3.21 -0.66
CA TYR A 95 -7.13 3.39 0.40
C TYR A 95 -5.74 3.45 -0.19
N GLY A 96 -5.03 4.56 0.06
CA GLY A 96 -3.73 4.85 -0.58
C GLY A 96 -3.91 5.33 -2.02
N CYS A 97 -4.95 6.15 -2.25
CA CYS A 97 -5.36 6.57 -3.59
C CYS A 97 -4.35 7.47 -4.33
N GLY A 98 -3.31 7.96 -3.63
CA GLY A 98 -2.33 8.88 -4.19
C GLY A 98 -2.92 10.26 -4.52
N PRO A 99 -2.19 11.09 -5.27
CA PRO A 99 -2.63 12.45 -5.61
C PRO A 99 -3.77 12.48 -6.63
N SER A 100 -3.90 11.43 -7.46
CA SER A 100 -4.92 11.32 -8.52
C SER A 100 -5.25 9.85 -8.77
N SER A 101 -6.45 9.43 -8.32
CA SER A 101 -6.87 8.04 -8.48
C SER A 101 -7.66 7.80 -9.77
N ALA A 102 -7.03 7.19 -10.77
CA ALA A 102 -7.72 6.73 -11.96
C ALA A 102 -8.76 5.65 -11.62
N LEU A 103 -8.44 4.75 -10.67
CA LEU A 103 -9.34 3.69 -10.25
C LEU A 103 -10.64 4.25 -9.65
N ALA A 104 -10.53 5.20 -8.72
CA ALA A 104 -11.70 5.85 -8.11
C ALA A 104 -12.51 6.64 -9.15
N LYS A 105 -11.85 7.37 -10.07
CA LYS A 105 -12.53 8.07 -11.16
C LYS A 105 -13.33 7.10 -12.03
N MET A 106 -12.74 5.98 -12.41
CA MET A 106 -13.42 4.94 -13.21
C MET A 106 -14.59 4.31 -12.46
N PHE A 107 -14.50 4.06 -11.15
CA PHE A 107 -15.66 3.62 -10.35
C PHE A 107 -16.79 4.64 -10.38
N VAL A 108 -16.48 5.93 -10.23
CA VAL A 108 -17.49 7.01 -10.29
C VAL A 108 -18.14 7.08 -11.68
N GLU A 109 -17.39 6.93 -12.76
CA GLU A 109 -17.91 6.83 -14.13
C GLU A 109 -18.88 5.65 -14.31
N HIS A 110 -18.69 4.56 -13.55
CA HIS A 110 -19.61 3.42 -13.51
C HIS A 110 -20.76 3.58 -12.49
N GLY A 111 -20.88 4.74 -11.84
CA GLY A 111 -21.99 5.09 -10.95
C GLY A 111 -21.82 4.61 -9.49
N PHE A 112 -20.60 4.27 -9.07
CA PHE A 112 -20.30 3.93 -7.68
C PHE A 112 -19.98 5.18 -6.86
N LYS A 113 -20.20 5.08 -5.54
CA LYS A 113 -19.74 6.08 -4.57
C LYS A 113 -18.39 5.63 -4.02
N ILE A 114 -17.35 6.43 -4.23
CA ILE A 114 -16.00 6.15 -3.75
C ILE A 114 -15.53 7.27 -2.85
N THR A 115 -15.06 6.90 -1.66
CA THR A 115 -14.35 7.78 -0.75
C THR A 115 -12.85 7.58 -0.97
N LEU A 116 -12.08 8.65 -0.90
CA LEU A 116 -10.64 8.65 -1.05
C LEU A 116 -9.96 8.78 0.31
N TYR A 117 -8.92 8.00 0.52
CA TYR A 117 -8.00 8.18 1.64
C TYR A 117 -6.56 7.96 1.20
N ASP A 118 -5.71 8.89 1.56
CA ASP A 118 -4.26 8.78 1.41
C ASP A 118 -3.58 9.58 2.53
N PRO A 119 -2.56 9.05 3.22
CA PRO A 119 -1.94 9.74 4.35
C PRO A 119 -1.22 11.05 3.97
N PHE A 120 -0.88 11.24 2.69
CA PHE A 120 -0.19 12.42 2.18
C PHE A 120 -1.12 13.36 1.42
N PHE A 121 -2.01 12.82 0.59
CA PHE A 121 -2.80 13.60 -0.37
C PHE A 121 -4.26 13.80 0.04
N TYR A 122 -4.84 12.83 0.77
CA TYR A 122 -6.22 12.86 1.28
C TYR A 122 -6.25 12.41 2.75
N PRO A 123 -5.66 13.20 3.68
CA PRO A 123 -5.37 12.76 5.05
C PRO A 123 -6.56 12.83 6.01
N ALA A 124 -7.79 12.94 5.52
CA ALA A 124 -9.01 12.99 6.33
C ALA A 124 -9.27 11.65 7.04
N LYS A 125 -8.76 11.50 8.25
CA LYS A 125 -8.83 10.26 9.02
C LYS A 125 -10.23 9.87 9.47
N ASP A 126 -11.17 10.79 9.52
CA ASP A 126 -12.56 10.58 9.84
C ASP A 126 -13.25 9.62 8.86
N VAL A 127 -12.82 9.60 7.58
CA VAL A 127 -13.33 8.64 6.60
C VAL A 127 -13.03 7.19 6.97
N LEU A 128 -12.02 6.94 7.79
CA LEU A 128 -11.65 5.59 8.26
C LEU A 128 -12.55 5.08 9.39
N ASN A 129 -13.45 5.91 9.91
CA ASN A 129 -14.43 5.52 10.92
C ASN A 129 -15.76 5.01 10.32
N PHE A 130 -15.92 5.12 9.01
CA PHE A 130 -17.09 4.61 8.30
C PHE A 130 -16.90 3.15 7.86
N LYS A 131 -18.01 2.45 7.66
CA LYS A 131 -18.01 1.13 7.04
C LYS A 131 -18.24 1.25 5.55
N TYR A 132 -17.50 0.48 4.80
CA TYR A 132 -17.59 0.41 3.35
C TYR A 132 -17.96 -1.00 2.92
N ASP A 133 -18.66 -1.12 1.80
CA ASP A 133 -19.02 -2.42 1.24
C ASP A 133 -17.78 -3.09 0.59
N PHE A 134 -16.81 -2.30 0.13
CA PHE A 134 -15.53 -2.77 -0.37
C PHE A 134 -14.42 -1.73 -0.19
N ILE A 135 -13.20 -2.21 -0.16
CA ILE A 135 -11.99 -1.37 -0.08
C ILE A 135 -11.05 -1.78 -1.20
N THR A 136 -10.54 -0.80 -1.94
CA THR A 136 -9.44 -0.99 -2.88
C THR A 136 -8.12 -0.50 -2.30
N CYS A 137 -7.05 -1.25 -2.56
CA CYS A 137 -5.67 -0.96 -2.16
C CYS A 137 -4.76 -1.32 -3.34
N SER A 138 -4.80 -0.52 -4.42
CA SER A 138 -4.04 -0.80 -5.65
C SER A 138 -2.66 -0.18 -5.58
N GLU A 139 -1.60 -0.99 -5.71
CA GLU A 139 -0.19 -0.54 -5.63
C GLU A 139 0.12 0.20 -4.32
N VAL A 140 -0.33 -0.35 -3.19
CA VAL A 140 -0.25 0.31 -1.87
C VAL A 140 0.33 -0.60 -0.80
N VAL A 141 -0.11 -1.87 -0.76
CA VAL A 141 0.19 -2.77 0.38
C VAL A 141 1.68 -3.08 0.51
N GLU A 142 2.42 -3.06 -0.59
CA GLU A 142 3.87 -3.23 -0.65
C GLU A 142 4.64 -2.09 0.00
N HIS A 143 4.00 -0.92 0.15
CA HIS A 143 4.58 0.28 0.78
C HIS A 143 4.25 0.38 2.28
N PHE A 144 3.45 -0.53 2.83
CA PHE A 144 3.11 -0.48 4.25
C PHE A 144 4.33 -0.76 5.13
N HIS A 145 4.72 0.20 5.96
CA HIS A 145 5.74 -0.02 6.99
C HIS A 145 5.26 -0.97 8.09
N TYR A 146 3.95 -0.97 8.39
CA TYR A 146 3.32 -1.79 9.43
C TYR A 146 2.08 -2.52 8.89
N PRO A 147 2.26 -3.46 7.94
CA PRO A 147 1.13 -4.09 7.24
C PRO A 147 0.13 -4.77 8.19
N ALA A 148 0.58 -5.41 9.28
CA ALA A 148 -0.34 -6.00 10.27
C ALA A 148 -1.32 -4.96 10.87
N LYS A 149 -0.84 -3.75 11.15
CA LYS A 149 -1.71 -2.67 11.68
C LYS A 149 -2.67 -2.16 10.62
N GLU A 150 -2.17 -1.98 9.39
CA GLU A 150 -2.99 -1.48 8.29
C GLU A 150 -4.09 -2.49 7.92
N PHE A 151 -3.75 -3.78 7.77
CA PHE A 151 -4.76 -4.82 7.52
C PHE A 151 -5.79 -4.94 8.64
N ASN A 152 -5.40 -4.84 9.91
CA ASN A 152 -6.35 -4.85 11.02
C ASN A 152 -7.29 -3.63 10.96
N LYS A 153 -6.77 -2.45 10.60
CA LYS A 153 -7.58 -1.25 10.40
C LYS A 153 -8.59 -1.41 9.26
N LEU A 154 -8.15 -1.98 8.13
CA LEU A 154 -9.02 -2.17 6.96
C LEU A 154 -10.08 -3.24 7.16
N ASN A 155 -9.88 -4.14 8.14
CA ASN A 155 -10.81 -5.24 8.45
C ASN A 155 -11.72 -4.94 9.67
N SER A 156 -11.62 -3.78 10.29
CA SER A 156 -12.44 -3.39 11.44
C SER A 156 -13.72 -2.65 11.02
#